data_c0049a55cdb5c3a547bdc25926ecbc01
#
_entry.id   c0049a55cdb5c3a547bdc25926ecbc01
#
_cell.length_a   1.000
_cell.length_b   1.000
_cell.length_c   1.000
_cell.angle_alpha   90.00
_cell.angle_beta   90.00
_cell.angle_gamma   90.00
#
_symmetry.space_group_name_H-M   'P 1'
#
loop_
_entity.id
_entity.type
_entity.pdbx_description
1 polymer ?
#
loop_
_entity_poly.entity_id
_entity_poly.type
_entity_poly.pdbx_seq_one_letter_code
_entity_poly.pdbx_strand_id
1 'polypeptide(L)'
;MTNKRKTAGDRVLVLGAGYGGLMAALRAADEADVTVIDPAAHFSERVREHEVAAGRDDISHPLSSFLEKKRIRHVAARVTDIDPVRKEVVTDDRRRHPYDLLVYALGSRTQTFGDGSTEDGRLFTSETARYLRKRLDDGPGTLTVVGGGATGVEMASELAEAERAWKISMVTAGEVGPALSEKGRTHVRSTFRDLGISLEEGRPAAPEDLDADVIVWTASLRANAEIARSAGLALTVDGRIQVDAMLRSVSHPDIYVVGDAAAARTAAAGELRMACATALPLGSRAGRNIVAELRGKRPKPLSFRYYAQVMSLGRRNGLVQFVGADDKPKDLIVTGRKAALLKEQVVRSTVRSLRLAAR
;
A
#
# COMPACT_ATOMS: atom_id res chain seq x y z
N MET A 1 -34.14 -15.13 -20.00
CA MET A 1 -33.15 -14.41 -19.15
C MET A 1 -33.91 -13.47 -18.24
N THR A 2 -34.22 -13.90 -17.03
CA THR A 2 -35.00 -13.15 -16.05
C THR A 2 -34.13 -12.11 -15.42
N ASN A 3 -34.41 -10.86 -15.75
CA ASN A 3 -33.80 -9.68 -15.13
C ASN A 3 -34.28 -9.61 -13.66
N LYS A 4 -33.56 -10.28 -12.73
CA LYS A 4 -33.80 -10.10 -11.30
C LYS A 4 -33.50 -8.63 -10.98
N ARG A 5 -34.56 -7.85 -10.68
CA ARG A 5 -34.45 -6.53 -10.09
C ARG A 5 -33.52 -6.66 -8.87
N LYS A 6 -32.45 -5.83 -8.82
CA LYS A 6 -31.68 -5.63 -7.58
C LYS A 6 -32.68 -5.36 -6.45
N THR A 7 -32.74 -6.22 -5.49
CA THR A 7 -33.55 -5.97 -4.29
C THR A 7 -32.91 -4.76 -3.58
N ALA A 8 -33.75 -3.80 -3.21
CA ALA A 8 -33.30 -2.69 -2.35
C ALA A 8 -32.81 -3.28 -1.02
N GLY A 9 -31.49 -3.39 -0.81
CA GLY A 9 -30.96 -3.98 0.40
C GLY A 9 -29.48 -4.34 0.40
N ASP A 10 -28.87 -4.54 -0.75
CA ASP A 10 -27.47 -5.05 -0.80
C ASP A 10 -26.45 -3.88 -0.86
N ARG A 11 -26.39 -3.08 0.21
CA ARG A 11 -25.48 -1.92 0.31
C ARG A 11 -24.11 -2.38 0.77
N VAL A 12 -23.13 -2.23 -0.10
CA VAL A 12 -21.73 -2.48 0.23
C VAL A 12 -20.99 -1.15 0.35
N LEU A 13 -20.44 -0.88 1.51
CA LEU A 13 -19.65 0.30 1.77
C LEU A 13 -18.16 -0.07 1.78
N VAL A 14 -17.33 0.66 1.05
CA VAL A 14 -15.88 0.43 0.96
C VAL A 14 -15.16 1.65 1.52
N LEU A 15 -14.34 1.46 2.55
CA LEU A 15 -13.55 2.52 3.16
C LEU A 15 -12.14 2.53 2.61
N GLY A 16 -11.83 3.55 1.83
CA GLY A 16 -10.54 3.72 1.16
C GLY A 16 -10.52 3.21 -0.30
N ALA A 17 -9.99 4.04 -1.18
CA ALA A 17 -9.86 3.79 -2.62
C ALA A 17 -8.43 3.41 -3.05
N GLY A 18 -7.64 2.80 -2.14
CA GLY A 18 -6.36 2.17 -2.48
C GLY A 18 -6.53 0.91 -3.33
N TYR A 19 -5.42 0.22 -3.65
CA TYR A 19 -5.41 -0.99 -4.49
C TYR A 19 -6.43 -2.05 -4.05
N GLY A 20 -6.49 -2.34 -2.73
CA GLY A 20 -7.39 -3.38 -2.19
C GLY A 20 -8.85 -2.95 -2.21
N GLY A 21 -9.14 -1.74 -1.74
CA GLY A 21 -10.50 -1.21 -1.67
C GLY A 21 -11.12 -1.02 -3.05
N LEU A 22 -10.38 -0.40 -3.97
CA LEU A 22 -10.85 -0.21 -5.35
C LEU A 22 -11.11 -1.55 -6.04
N MET A 23 -10.22 -2.54 -5.90
CA MET A 23 -10.44 -3.87 -6.47
C MET A 23 -11.67 -4.56 -5.84
N ALA A 24 -11.87 -4.44 -4.52
CA ALA A 24 -13.04 -5.01 -3.85
C ALA A 24 -14.33 -4.36 -4.33
N ALA A 25 -14.37 -3.03 -4.41
CA ALA A 25 -15.51 -2.26 -4.91
C ALA A 25 -15.90 -2.69 -6.34
N LEU A 26 -14.92 -2.76 -7.25
CA LEU A 26 -15.13 -3.13 -8.64
C LEU A 26 -15.68 -4.55 -8.79
N ARG A 27 -15.27 -5.48 -7.93
CA ARG A 27 -15.77 -6.87 -7.95
C ARG A 27 -17.13 -7.01 -7.28
N ALA A 28 -17.41 -6.26 -6.22
CA ALA A 28 -18.69 -6.31 -5.53
C ALA A 28 -19.83 -5.66 -6.34
N ALA A 29 -19.51 -4.66 -7.16
CA ALA A 29 -20.48 -3.91 -7.97
C ALA A 29 -21.21 -4.74 -9.02
N ASP A 30 -20.78 -5.97 -9.29
CA ASP A 30 -21.51 -6.88 -10.17
C ASP A 30 -22.88 -7.29 -9.57
N GLU A 31 -23.05 -7.25 -8.25
CA GLU A 31 -24.30 -7.67 -7.56
C GLU A 31 -24.81 -6.66 -6.53
N ALA A 32 -23.97 -5.74 -6.05
CA ALA A 32 -24.29 -4.83 -4.94
C ALA A 32 -24.44 -3.37 -5.36
N ASP A 33 -25.13 -2.57 -4.54
CA ASP A 33 -25.04 -1.11 -4.58
C ASP A 33 -23.82 -0.67 -3.78
N VAL A 34 -22.74 -0.32 -4.50
CA VAL A 34 -21.45 -0.04 -3.88
C VAL A 34 -21.23 1.46 -3.74
N THR A 35 -20.81 1.86 -2.54
CA THR A 35 -20.31 3.21 -2.26
C THR A 35 -18.88 3.12 -1.75
N VAL A 36 -17.98 3.91 -2.32
CA VAL A 36 -16.59 4.07 -1.85
C VAL A 36 -16.49 5.40 -1.10
N ILE A 37 -15.96 5.38 0.11
CA ILE A 37 -15.64 6.58 0.89
C ILE A 37 -14.12 6.74 0.89
N ASP A 38 -13.64 7.83 0.31
CA ASP A 38 -12.23 8.23 0.30
C ASP A 38 -12.15 9.75 0.12
N PRO A 39 -11.33 10.48 0.92
CA PRO A 39 -11.23 11.92 0.80
C PRO A 39 -10.62 12.38 -0.54
N ALA A 40 -9.83 11.53 -1.21
CA ALA A 40 -9.21 11.86 -2.48
C ALA A 40 -10.15 11.57 -3.66
N ALA A 41 -10.15 12.47 -4.65
CA ALA A 41 -10.83 12.27 -5.93
C ALA A 41 -10.01 11.41 -6.92
N HIS A 42 -8.78 11.05 -6.55
CA HIS A 42 -7.84 10.34 -7.39
C HIS A 42 -7.27 9.10 -6.67
N PHE A 43 -7.11 8.03 -7.42
CA PHE A 43 -6.30 6.89 -7.03
C PHE A 43 -4.83 7.21 -7.30
N SER A 44 -3.96 7.10 -6.30
CA SER A 44 -2.52 7.28 -6.43
C SER A 44 -1.80 5.93 -6.47
N GLU A 45 -0.84 5.79 -7.40
CA GLU A 45 0.01 4.60 -7.49
C GLU A 45 1.11 4.63 -6.40
N ARG A 46 0.75 4.34 -5.16
CA ARG A 46 1.65 4.37 -3.98
C ARG A 46 3.01 3.70 -4.21
N VAL A 47 3.04 2.69 -5.07
CA VAL A 47 4.28 1.99 -5.45
C VAL A 47 5.25 2.82 -6.29
N ARG A 48 4.86 4.05 -6.69
CA ARG A 48 5.66 4.98 -7.48
C ARG A 48 5.96 6.29 -6.76
N GLU A 49 5.66 6.42 -5.47
CA GLU A 49 5.90 7.66 -4.72
C GLU A 49 7.38 8.09 -4.76
N HIS A 50 8.31 7.12 -4.79
CA HIS A 50 9.73 7.41 -5.00
C HIS A 50 10.02 8.09 -6.36
N GLU A 51 9.22 7.79 -7.39
CA GLU A 51 9.33 8.43 -8.70
C GLU A 51 8.85 9.88 -8.66
N VAL A 52 7.77 10.16 -7.89
CA VAL A 52 7.26 11.53 -7.67
C VAL A 52 8.28 12.37 -6.92
N ALA A 53 8.89 11.82 -5.87
CA ALA A 53 9.96 12.48 -5.14
C ALA A 53 11.16 12.83 -6.04
N ALA A 54 11.45 11.99 -7.03
CA ALA A 54 12.49 12.20 -8.03
C ALA A 54 12.07 13.08 -9.22
N GLY A 55 10.96 13.83 -9.12
CA GLY A 55 10.51 14.79 -10.13
C GLY A 55 9.81 14.20 -11.34
N ARG A 56 9.26 12.98 -11.22
CA ARG A 56 8.45 12.39 -12.29
C ARG A 56 7.00 12.82 -12.25
N ASP A 57 6.37 12.68 -13.44
CA ASP A 57 4.99 13.05 -13.70
C ASP A 57 3.97 12.35 -12.81
N ASP A 58 2.77 12.88 -12.83
CA ASP A 58 1.64 12.43 -12.04
C ASP A 58 1.32 10.94 -12.24
N ILE A 59 1.32 10.24 -11.14
CA ILE A 59 0.99 8.82 -11.01
C ILE A 59 -0.45 8.63 -10.49
N SER A 60 -1.26 9.67 -10.55
CA SER A 60 -2.64 9.65 -10.10
C SER A 60 -3.61 9.44 -11.25
N HIS A 61 -4.73 8.79 -10.94
CA HIS A 61 -5.80 8.51 -11.89
C HIS A 61 -7.13 8.95 -11.28
N PRO A 62 -7.99 9.70 -12.01
CA PRO A 62 -9.31 10.04 -11.50
C PRO A 62 -10.08 8.80 -11.08
N LEU A 63 -10.64 8.77 -9.86
CA LEU A 63 -11.46 7.65 -9.38
C LEU A 63 -12.66 7.41 -10.29
N SER A 64 -13.26 8.47 -10.85
CA SER A 64 -14.35 8.38 -11.82
C SER A 64 -14.03 7.44 -12.98
N SER A 65 -12.78 7.42 -13.46
CA SER A 65 -12.34 6.55 -14.56
C SER A 65 -12.46 5.05 -14.27
N PHE A 66 -12.51 4.66 -12.99
CA PHE A 66 -12.71 3.28 -12.54
C PHE A 66 -14.16 3.02 -12.12
N LEU A 67 -14.83 3.99 -11.50
CA LEU A 67 -16.08 3.79 -10.78
C LEU A 67 -17.33 3.96 -11.64
N GLU A 68 -17.31 4.90 -12.62
CA GLU A 68 -18.50 5.30 -13.39
C GLU A 68 -19.15 4.15 -14.14
N LYS A 69 -18.37 3.34 -14.85
CA LYS A 69 -18.90 2.21 -15.66
C LYS A 69 -19.63 1.16 -14.81
N LYS A 70 -19.19 1.00 -13.56
CA LYS A 70 -19.81 0.09 -12.60
C LYS A 70 -20.88 0.78 -11.74
N ARG A 71 -21.16 2.08 -11.97
CA ARG A 71 -22.13 2.87 -11.20
C ARG A 71 -21.83 2.88 -9.70
N ILE A 72 -20.56 2.82 -9.32
CA ILE A 72 -20.11 2.90 -7.95
C ILE A 72 -20.13 4.37 -7.54
N ARG A 73 -20.77 4.68 -6.41
CA ARG A 73 -20.77 6.04 -5.86
C ARG A 73 -19.45 6.32 -5.16
N HIS A 74 -18.94 7.52 -5.31
CA HIS A 74 -17.81 8.04 -4.53
C HIS A 74 -18.30 9.13 -3.58
N VAL A 75 -17.94 9.00 -2.32
CA VAL A 75 -18.14 10.01 -1.28
C VAL A 75 -16.76 10.55 -0.89
N ALA A 76 -16.51 11.81 -1.28
CA ALA A 76 -15.27 12.50 -0.97
C ALA A 76 -15.28 12.99 0.49
N ALA A 77 -15.02 12.10 1.44
CA ALA A 77 -15.03 12.36 2.88
C ALA A 77 -14.05 11.44 3.61
N ARG A 78 -13.64 11.84 4.79
CA ARG A 78 -12.80 11.04 5.69
C ARG A 78 -13.68 10.27 6.68
N VAL A 79 -13.45 8.98 6.78
CA VAL A 79 -14.10 8.15 7.82
C VAL A 79 -13.54 8.53 9.19
N THR A 80 -14.41 8.76 10.15
CA THR A 80 -14.05 9.11 11.52
C THR A 80 -14.48 8.06 12.54
N ASP A 81 -15.54 7.28 12.24
CA ASP A 81 -16.05 6.27 13.16
C ASP A 81 -16.80 5.16 12.42
N ILE A 82 -16.91 3.99 13.06
CA ILE A 82 -17.70 2.83 12.61
C ILE A 82 -18.51 2.31 13.80
N ASP A 83 -19.82 2.20 13.62
CA ASP A 83 -20.72 1.50 14.54
C ASP A 83 -21.11 0.14 13.93
N PRO A 84 -20.44 -0.97 14.32
CA PRO A 84 -20.72 -2.29 13.74
C PRO A 84 -22.09 -2.85 14.18
N VAL A 85 -22.64 -2.38 15.31
CA VAL A 85 -23.93 -2.84 15.83
C VAL A 85 -25.08 -2.22 15.04
N ARG A 86 -24.99 -0.91 14.77
CA ARG A 86 -25.97 -0.21 13.93
C ARG A 86 -25.69 -0.36 12.45
N LYS A 87 -24.53 -0.92 12.07
CA LYS A 87 -24.04 -1.01 10.69
C LYS A 87 -24.00 0.35 10.00
N GLU A 88 -23.36 1.29 10.65
CA GLU A 88 -23.19 2.67 10.15
C GLU A 88 -21.72 3.09 10.19
N VAL A 89 -21.31 3.90 9.22
CA VAL A 89 -20.03 4.61 9.18
C VAL A 89 -20.29 6.09 9.30
N VAL A 90 -19.47 6.79 10.09
CA VAL A 90 -19.53 8.26 10.23
C VAL A 90 -18.36 8.89 9.50
N THR A 91 -18.62 9.98 8.80
CA THR A 91 -17.61 10.78 8.09
C THR A 91 -17.37 12.12 8.80
N ASP A 92 -16.27 12.81 8.42
CA ASP A 92 -15.84 14.09 9.01
C ASP A 92 -16.86 15.22 8.83
N ASP A 93 -17.74 15.13 7.83
CA ASP A 93 -18.90 15.99 7.64
C ASP A 93 -20.12 15.59 8.50
N ARG A 94 -19.91 14.65 9.47
CA ARG A 94 -20.92 14.09 10.41
C ARG A 94 -22.06 13.33 9.74
N ARG A 95 -21.95 12.97 8.47
CA ARG A 95 -22.94 12.12 7.80
C ARG A 95 -22.78 10.68 8.23
N ARG A 96 -23.91 9.96 8.28
CA ARG A 96 -24.01 8.53 8.58
C ARG A 96 -24.29 7.78 7.29
N HIS A 97 -23.50 6.74 7.06
CA HIS A 97 -23.59 5.90 5.86
C HIS A 97 -23.92 4.48 6.30
N PRO A 98 -25.18 4.04 6.15
CA PRO A 98 -25.57 2.69 6.52
C PRO A 98 -25.07 1.67 5.51
N TYR A 99 -24.73 0.47 6.00
CA TYR A 99 -24.27 -0.64 5.16
C TYR A 99 -24.91 -1.97 5.55
N ASP A 100 -24.93 -2.92 4.64
CA ASP A 100 -25.28 -4.31 4.92
C ASP A 100 -23.98 -5.14 5.05
N LEU A 101 -22.99 -4.87 4.17
CA LEU A 101 -21.62 -5.37 4.26
C LEU A 101 -20.61 -4.20 4.14
N LEU A 102 -19.54 -4.27 4.92
CA LEU A 102 -18.47 -3.27 4.93
C LEU A 102 -17.15 -3.85 4.41
N VAL A 103 -16.39 -3.08 3.65
CA VAL A 103 -15.01 -3.40 3.31
C VAL A 103 -14.09 -2.36 3.95
N TYR A 104 -13.32 -2.77 4.95
CA TYR A 104 -12.29 -1.95 5.56
C TYR A 104 -11.00 -2.04 4.73
N ALA A 105 -10.61 -0.96 4.05
CA ALA A 105 -9.48 -0.91 3.15
C ALA A 105 -8.62 0.35 3.35
N LEU A 106 -8.52 0.85 4.59
CA LEU A 106 -7.80 2.10 4.91
C LEU A 106 -6.27 1.96 4.85
N GLY A 107 -5.76 0.77 4.56
CA GLY A 107 -4.35 0.51 4.28
C GLY A 107 -3.41 0.76 5.45
N SER A 108 -2.26 1.32 5.16
CA SER A 108 -1.18 1.61 6.11
C SER A 108 -0.61 3.00 5.88
N ARG A 109 0.16 3.48 6.85
CA ARG A 109 1.00 4.67 6.75
C ARG A 109 2.39 4.40 7.30
N THR A 110 3.34 5.21 6.92
CA THR A 110 4.65 5.22 7.55
C THR A 110 4.49 5.73 9.00
N GLN A 111 5.03 5.00 9.96
CA GLN A 111 5.02 5.43 11.36
C GLN A 111 6.10 6.49 11.55
N THR A 112 5.69 7.69 11.91
CA THR A 112 6.57 8.80 12.28
C THR A 112 6.56 9.03 13.77
N PHE A 113 7.48 9.86 14.27
CA PHE A 113 7.55 10.29 15.66
C PHE A 113 6.60 11.48 15.89
N GLY A 114 6.00 11.56 17.06
CA GLY A 114 5.09 12.66 17.42
C GLY A 114 3.92 12.78 16.43
N ASP A 115 3.67 13.99 15.96
CA ASP A 115 2.64 14.31 14.94
C ASP A 115 3.09 14.04 13.50
N GLY A 116 4.31 13.52 13.30
CA GLY A 116 4.86 13.20 11.98
C GLY A 116 5.57 14.37 11.30
N SER A 117 5.75 15.49 11.98
CA SER A 117 6.59 16.58 11.56
C SER A 117 7.84 16.70 12.46
N THR A 118 8.92 17.24 11.93
CA THR A 118 9.94 17.89 12.74
C THR A 118 9.54 19.36 12.86
N GLU A 119 9.85 20.00 13.99
CA GLU A 119 9.55 21.43 14.18
C GLU A 119 10.14 22.32 13.07
N ASP A 120 11.24 21.87 12.45
CA ASP A 120 11.94 22.53 11.36
C ASP A 120 11.45 22.15 9.94
N GLY A 121 10.45 21.27 9.83
CA GLY A 121 9.84 20.87 8.56
C GLY A 121 10.74 20.02 7.64
N ARG A 122 11.83 19.42 8.17
CA ARG A 122 12.78 18.60 7.37
C ARG A 122 12.42 17.13 7.23
N LEU A 123 11.39 16.64 7.93
CA LEU A 123 10.97 15.23 7.91
C LEU A 123 9.90 14.97 6.85
N PHE A 124 10.18 14.02 5.97
CA PHE A 124 9.28 13.56 4.91
C PHE A 124 9.10 12.05 4.99
N THR A 125 8.00 11.57 4.40
CA THR A 125 7.72 10.14 4.20
C THR A 125 7.42 9.88 2.73
N SER A 126 7.22 8.62 2.34
CA SER A 126 6.77 8.30 0.99
C SER A 126 5.43 8.95 0.66
N GLU A 127 4.52 9.05 1.64
CA GLU A 127 3.22 9.68 1.48
C GLU A 127 3.29 11.21 1.22
N THR A 128 4.41 11.83 1.60
CA THR A 128 4.67 13.26 1.37
C THR A 128 5.61 13.54 0.19
N ALA A 129 5.77 12.60 -0.73
CA ALA A 129 6.70 12.67 -1.86
C ALA A 129 6.60 13.98 -2.69
N ARG A 130 5.39 14.54 -2.87
CA ARG A 130 5.18 15.82 -3.58
C ARG A 130 5.76 17.02 -2.81
N TYR A 131 5.64 17.02 -1.49
CA TYR A 131 6.23 18.05 -0.63
C TYR A 131 7.76 17.90 -0.58
N LEU A 132 8.24 16.64 -0.52
CA LEU A 132 9.67 16.35 -0.64
C LEU A 132 10.22 16.89 -1.97
N ARG A 133 9.55 16.63 -3.11
CA ARG A 133 9.96 17.17 -4.41
C ARG A 133 10.10 18.68 -4.37
N LYS A 134 9.08 19.38 -3.85
CA LYS A 134 9.13 20.85 -3.73
C LYS A 134 10.33 21.31 -2.90
N ARG A 135 10.58 20.63 -1.76
CA ARG A 135 11.74 20.96 -0.89
C ARG A 135 13.08 20.75 -1.60
N LEU A 136 13.18 19.73 -2.46
CA LEU A 136 14.40 19.46 -3.23
C LEU A 136 14.66 20.52 -4.33
N ASP A 137 13.62 21.16 -4.85
CA ASP A 137 13.71 22.23 -5.82
C ASP A 137 14.29 23.54 -5.22
N ASP A 138 14.25 23.71 -3.89
CA ASP A 138 14.76 24.90 -3.20
C ASP A 138 16.31 24.97 -3.20
N GLY A 139 17.01 23.91 -3.61
CA GLY A 139 18.47 23.89 -3.76
C GLY A 139 19.13 22.65 -3.17
N PRO A 140 20.43 22.47 -3.44
CA PRO A 140 21.20 21.29 -2.99
C PRO A 140 21.45 21.31 -1.49
N GLY A 141 21.66 20.12 -0.93
CA GLY A 141 21.94 19.90 0.49
C GLY A 141 22.29 18.46 0.79
N THR A 142 22.07 18.09 2.05
CA THR A 142 22.24 16.73 2.57
C THR A 142 20.85 16.08 2.75
N LEU A 143 20.72 14.84 2.30
CA LEU A 143 19.48 14.07 2.44
C LEU A 143 19.79 12.68 3.02
N THR A 144 19.10 12.33 4.10
CA THR A 144 19.22 11.02 4.72
C THR A 144 17.92 10.24 4.59
N VAL A 145 17.97 9.07 3.94
CA VAL A 145 16.86 8.10 3.92
C VAL A 145 17.01 7.16 5.12
N VAL A 146 15.97 7.06 5.95
CA VAL A 146 15.97 6.17 7.12
C VAL A 146 15.11 4.94 6.83
N GLY A 147 15.74 3.77 6.90
CA GLY A 147 15.09 2.48 6.70
C GLY A 147 15.57 1.74 5.45
N GLY A 148 16.18 0.57 5.66
CA GLY A 148 16.77 -0.28 4.60
C GLY A 148 15.78 -1.20 3.88
N GLY A 149 14.46 -1.04 4.07
CA GLY A 149 13.43 -1.80 3.36
C GLY A 149 13.30 -1.40 1.89
N ALA A 150 12.44 -2.10 1.14
CA ALA A 150 12.25 -1.86 -0.29
C ALA A 150 11.94 -0.38 -0.63
N THR A 151 11.05 0.27 0.15
CA THR A 151 10.70 1.68 -0.05
C THR A 151 11.90 2.61 0.08
N GLY A 152 12.74 2.39 1.13
CA GLY A 152 13.93 3.21 1.33
C GLY A 152 14.98 2.99 0.25
N VAL A 153 15.21 1.74 -0.15
CA VAL A 153 16.15 1.40 -1.22
C VAL A 153 15.72 2.04 -2.55
N GLU A 154 14.45 1.95 -2.92
CA GLU A 154 13.90 2.59 -4.12
C GLU A 154 14.02 4.13 -4.03
N MET A 155 13.65 4.72 -2.90
CA MET A 155 13.71 6.16 -2.68
C MET A 155 15.14 6.69 -2.79
N ALA A 156 16.10 6.09 -2.07
CA ALA A 156 17.50 6.52 -2.11
C ALA A 156 18.10 6.41 -3.52
N SER A 157 17.83 5.30 -4.23
CA SER A 157 18.37 5.08 -5.57
C SER A 157 17.80 6.05 -6.61
N GLU A 158 16.48 6.31 -6.57
CA GLU A 158 15.83 7.23 -7.52
C GLU A 158 16.28 8.67 -7.27
N LEU A 159 16.35 9.09 -6.01
CA LEU A 159 16.80 10.43 -5.64
C LEU A 159 18.26 10.63 -6.02
N ALA A 160 19.15 9.65 -5.78
CA ALA A 160 20.57 9.77 -6.13
C ALA A 160 20.81 9.84 -7.66
N GLU A 161 19.96 9.18 -8.45
CA GLU A 161 20.03 9.28 -9.91
C GLU A 161 19.49 10.61 -10.43
N ALA A 162 18.41 11.13 -9.83
CA ALA A 162 17.74 12.37 -10.25
C ALA A 162 18.44 13.63 -9.73
N GLU A 163 18.85 13.63 -8.47
CA GLU A 163 19.29 14.82 -7.70
C GLU A 163 20.80 14.79 -7.44
N ARG A 164 21.61 14.82 -8.49
CA ARG A 164 23.07 14.67 -8.41
C ARG A 164 23.77 15.76 -7.58
N ALA A 165 23.14 16.90 -7.36
CA ALA A 165 23.67 17.97 -6.53
C ALA A 165 23.44 17.73 -5.01
N TRP A 166 22.55 16.78 -4.66
CA TRP A 166 22.29 16.39 -3.27
C TRP A 166 23.27 15.32 -2.80
N LYS A 167 23.73 15.44 -1.57
CA LYS A 167 24.51 14.37 -0.90
C LYS A 167 23.52 13.43 -0.23
N ILE A 168 23.39 12.22 -0.77
CA ILE A 168 22.41 11.25 -0.30
C ILE A 168 23.06 10.18 0.55
N SER A 169 22.48 9.93 1.71
CA SER A 169 22.84 8.84 2.61
C SER A 169 21.65 7.98 2.97
N MET A 170 21.91 6.75 3.39
CA MET A 170 20.92 5.86 3.99
C MET A 170 21.43 5.36 5.34
N VAL A 171 20.54 5.41 6.35
CA VAL A 171 20.77 4.83 7.68
C VAL A 171 19.71 3.76 7.93
N THR A 172 20.14 2.59 8.40
CA THR A 172 19.23 1.48 8.74
C THR A 172 19.67 0.75 10.00
N ALA A 173 18.71 0.42 10.87
CA ALA A 173 18.96 -0.30 12.11
C ALA A 173 19.48 -1.75 11.90
N GLY A 174 19.20 -2.34 10.77
CA GLY A 174 19.70 -3.65 10.37
C GLY A 174 20.44 -3.58 9.04
N GLU A 175 20.46 -4.68 8.29
CA GLU A 175 21.02 -4.72 6.94
C GLU A 175 20.09 -4.06 5.92
N VAL A 176 20.68 -3.51 4.85
CA VAL A 176 19.92 -3.04 3.69
C VAL A 176 19.28 -4.22 2.95
N GLY A 177 18.01 -4.08 2.56
CA GLY A 177 17.27 -5.15 1.89
C GLY A 177 17.10 -6.41 2.76
N PRO A 178 16.54 -6.32 3.97
CA PRO A 178 16.49 -7.45 4.92
C PRO A 178 15.68 -8.64 4.38
N ALA A 179 14.80 -8.43 3.43
CA ALA A 179 14.00 -9.48 2.76
C ALA A 179 14.70 -10.06 1.51
N LEU A 180 15.92 -9.64 1.20
CA LEU A 180 16.69 -10.12 0.04
C LEU A 180 17.66 -11.24 0.42
N SER A 181 18.05 -12.04 -0.59
CA SER A 181 19.19 -12.94 -0.47
C SER A 181 20.50 -12.14 -0.36
N GLU A 182 21.59 -12.80 0.06
CA GLU A 182 22.91 -12.13 0.13
C GLU A 182 23.33 -11.58 -1.23
N LYS A 183 23.06 -12.31 -2.32
CA LYS A 183 23.29 -11.80 -3.69
C LYS A 183 22.50 -10.53 -3.99
N GLY A 184 21.23 -10.47 -3.53
CA GLY A 184 20.40 -9.28 -3.69
C GLY A 184 20.94 -8.10 -2.89
N ARG A 185 21.31 -8.29 -1.62
CA ARG A 185 21.93 -7.25 -0.77
C ARG A 185 23.26 -6.74 -1.36
N THR A 186 24.10 -7.65 -1.80
CA THR A 186 25.39 -7.30 -2.47
C THR A 186 25.14 -6.42 -3.69
N HIS A 187 24.11 -6.73 -4.51
CA HIS A 187 23.78 -5.90 -5.67
C HIS A 187 23.29 -4.51 -5.25
N VAL A 188 22.46 -4.40 -4.21
CA VAL A 188 22.01 -3.09 -3.66
C VAL A 188 23.21 -2.29 -3.16
N ARG A 189 24.10 -2.87 -2.34
CA ARG A 189 25.29 -2.20 -1.82
C ARG A 189 26.25 -1.74 -2.96
N SER A 190 26.40 -2.56 -4.00
CA SER A 190 27.18 -2.15 -5.18
C SER A 190 26.55 -0.97 -5.90
N THR A 191 25.22 -1.02 -6.14
CA THR A 191 24.50 0.07 -6.79
C THR A 191 24.57 1.36 -5.97
N PHE A 192 24.49 1.30 -4.65
CA PHE A 192 24.61 2.47 -3.79
C PHE A 192 25.99 3.12 -3.92
N ARG A 193 27.08 2.32 -3.96
CA ARG A 193 28.43 2.84 -4.21
C ARG A 193 28.53 3.52 -5.57
N ASP A 194 27.96 2.91 -6.62
CA ASP A 194 27.99 3.44 -7.98
C ASP A 194 27.20 4.76 -8.11
N LEU A 195 26.14 4.92 -7.30
CA LEU A 195 25.31 6.13 -7.22
C LEU A 195 25.85 7.17 -6.22
N GLY A 196 26.93 6.86 -5.50
CA GLY A 196 27.50 7.75 -4.49
C GLY A 196 26.67 7.88 -3.21
N ILE A 197 25.81 6.89 -2.91
CA ILE A 197 25.01 6.86 -1.69
C ILE A 197 25.87 6.34 -0.54
N SER A 198 25.99 7.13 0.53
CA SER A 198 26.60 6.69 1.78
C SER A 198 25.65 5.79 2.54
N LEU A 199 26.08 4.57 2.92
CA LEU A 199 25.25 3.57 3.61
C LEU A 199 25.78 3.27 4.99
N GLU A 200 24.97 3.45 6.01
CA GLU A 200 25.22 3.06 7.40
C GLU A 200 24.24 1.97 7.82
N GLU A 201 24.74 0.75 8.00
CA GLU A 201 23.98 -0.40 8.46
C GLU A 201 24.20 -0.65 9.96
N GLY A 202 23.22 -1.29 10.63
CA GLY A 202 23.31 -1.60 12.06
C GLY A 202 23.17 -0.40 12.99
N ARG A 203 22.75 0.76 12.49
CA ARG A 203 22.56 2.00 13.26
C ARG A 203 21.08 2.34 13.38
N PRO A 204 20.45 2.13 14.55
CA PRO A 204 19.17 2.76 14.86
C PRO A 204 19.33 4.29 14.86
N ALA A 205 18.34 5.00 14.34
CA ALA A 205 18.36 6.46 14.32
C ALA A 205 16.94 7.00 14.60
N ALA A 206 16.89 8.16 15.25
CA ALA A 206 15.73 9.01 15.34
C ALA A 206 15.98 10.30 14.51
N PRO A 207 14.96 11.05 14.10
CA PRO A 207 15.16 12.25 13.29
C PRO A 207 16.10 13.28 13.91
N GLU A 208 16.08 13.41 15.22
CA GLU A 208 16.93 14.31 16.02
C GLU A 208 18.42 13.93 16.01
N ASP A 209 18.73 12.64 15.74
CA ASP A 209 20.11 12.13 15.72
C ASP A 209 20.80 12.37 14.35
N LEU A 210 20.09 12.93 13.39
CA LEU A 210 20.54 13.06 12.01
C LEU A 210 20.88 14.51 11.66
N ASP A 211 22.12 14.75 11.25
CA ASP A 211 22.58 16.00 10.68
C ASP A 211 22.33 16.00 9.17
N ALA A 212 21.10 16.35 8.77
CA ALA A 212 20.68 16.40 7.37
C ALA A 212 19.65 17.50 7.15
N ASP A 213 19.73 18.19 5.99
CA ASP A 213 18.76 19.21 5.58
C ASP A 213 17.39 18.62 5.27
N VAL A 214 17.36 17.35 4.86
CA VAL A 214 16.15 16.58 4.55
C VAL A 214 16.28 15.17 5.09
N ILE A 215 15.25 14.69 5.76
CA ILE A 215 15.12 13.32 6.23
C ILE A 215 13.93 12.68 5.55
N VAL A 216 14.15 11.54 4.89
CA VAL A 216 13.06 10.73 4.31
C VAL A 216 12.89 9.47 5.15
N TRP A 217 11.82 9.45 5.94
CA TRP A 217 11.52 8.33 6.82
C TRP A 217 10.72 7.27 6.10
N THR A 218 11.28 6.08 5.94
CA THR A 218 10.66 4.93 5.26
C THR A 218 10.59 3.69 6.16
N ALA A 219 11.03 3.83 7.41
CA ALA A 219 10.99 2.76 8.39
C ALA A 219 9.59 2.59 8.98
N SER A 220 9.25 1.34 9.29
CA SER A 220 8.05 0.99 10.07
C SER A 220 6.70 1.41 9.45
N LEU A 221 6.15 0.55 8.61
CA LEU A 221 4.74 0.66 8.19
C LEU A 221 3.81 0.26 9.35
N ARG A 222 2.74 1.02 9.53
CA ARG A 222 1.68 0.75 10.49
C ARG A 222 0.33 0.71 9.81
N ALA A 223 -0.48 -0.29 10.13
CA ALA A 223 -1.86 -0.38 9.65
C ALA A 223 -2.68 0.82 10.17
N ASN A 224 -3.50 1.40 9.33
CA ASN A 224 -4.49 2.41 9.71
C ASN A 224 -5.69 1.69 10.36
N ALA A 225 -5.56 1.27 11.61
CA ALA A 225 -6.54 0.46 12.33
C ALA A 225 -7.10 1.15 13.58
N GLU A 226 -6.86 2.45 13.76
CA GLU A 226 -7.34 3.21 14.92
C GLU A 226 -8.86 3.18 15.00
N ILE A 227 -9.56 3.46 13.90
CA ILE A 227 -11.01 3.44 13.80
C ILE A 227 -11.55 2.02 14.04
N ALA A 228 -10.86 1.00 13.50
CA ALA A 228 -11.23 -0.40 13.74
C ALA A 228 -11.10 -0.78 15.23
N ARG A 229 -10.04 -0.31 15.89
CA ARG A 229 -9.85 -0.49 17.34
C ARG A 229 -10.99 0.13 18.14
N SER A 230 -11.32 1.37 17.85
CA SER A 230 -12.43 2.09 18.53
C SER A 230 -13.77 1.41 18.30
N ALA A 231 -13.98 0.82 17.12
CA ALA A 231 -15.16 0.06 16.77
C ALA A 231 -15.18 -1.38 17.33
N GLY A 232 -14.20 -1.78 18.16
CA GLY A 232 -14.15 -3.10 18.78
C GLY A 232 -13.72 -4.25 17.88
N LEU A 233 -13.08 -3.98 16.71
CA LEU A 233 -12.52 -5.02 15.88
C LEU A 233 -11.26 -5.61 16.54
N ALA A 234 -11.15 -6.93 16.55
CA ALA A 234 -9.98 -7.63 17.08
C ALA A 234 -8.74 -7.35 16.25
N LEU A 235 -7.65 -6.96 16.93
CA LEU A 235 -6.36 -6.65 16.31
C LEU A 235 -5.30 -7.67 16.73
N THR A 236 -4.29 -7.84 15.87
CA THR A 236 -3.04 -8.54 16.19
C THR A 236 -2.10 -7.66 17.00
N VAL A 237 -1.02 -8.23 17.52
CA VAL A 237 0.00 -7.49 18.29
C VAL A 237 0.65 -6.38 17.44
N ASP A 238 0.83 -6.60 16.14
CA ASP A 238 1.36 -5.62 15.18
C ASP A 238 0.30 -4.59 14.70
N GLY A 239 -0.92 -4.63 15.26
CA GLY A 239 -1.98 -3.64 15.06
C GLY A 239 -2.81 -3.84 13.80
N ARG A 240 -2.69 -4.96 13.09
CA ARG A 240 -3.56 -5.28 11.95
C ARG A 240 -4.86 -5.95 12.41
N ILE A 241 -5.91 -5.81 11.62
CA ILE A 241 -7.23 -6.38 11.94
C ILE A 241 -7.22 -7.89 11.67
N GLN A 242 -7.60 -8.68 12.68
CA GLN A 242 -7.69 -10.13 12.56
C GLN A 242 -8.84 -10.53 11.63
N VAL A 243 -8.52 -11.41 10.67
CA VAL A 243 -9.49 -11.91 9.69
C VAL A 243 -9.49 -13.42 9.60
N ASP A 244 -10.64 -13.97 9.20
CA ASP A 244 -10.78 -15.37 8.85
C ASP A 244 -10.18 -15.67 7.44
N ALA A 245 -10.20 -16.93 7.03
CA ALA A 245 -9.69 -17.32 5.71
C ALA A 245 -10.46 -16.70 4.53
N MET A 246 -11.69 -16.24 4.73
CA MET A 246 -12.52 -15.57 3.75
C MET A 246 -12.34 -14.06 3.76
N LEU A 247 -11.44 -13.52 4.61
CA LEU A 247 -11.14 -12.10 4.82
C LEU A 247 -12.20 -11.32 5.60
N ARG A 248 -13.05 -11.99 6.38
CA ARG A 248 -13.99 -11.34 7.28
C ARG A 248 -13.33 -11.11 8.64
N SER A 249 -13.64 -9.98 9.26
CA SER A 249 -13.24 -9.71 10.64
C SER A 249 -13.74 -10.84 11.56
N VAL A 250 -12.87 -11.32 12.44
CA VAL A 250 -13.23 -12.39 13.39
C VAL A 250 -14.22 -11.92 14.45
N SER A 251 -14.27 -10.60 14.71
CA SER A 251 -15.20 -10.00 15.68
C SER A 251 -16.53 -9.54 15.05
N HIS A 252 -16.51 -9.16 13.78
CA HIS A 252 -17.68 -8.65 13.05
C HIS A 252 -17.73 -9.24 11.64
N PRO A 253 -18.41 -10.38 11.41
CA PRO A 253 -18.39 -11.11 10.13
C PRO A 253 -18.95 -10.34 8.94
N ASP A 254 -19.75 -9.30 9.16
CA ASP A 254 -20.24 -8.40 8.10
C ASP A 254 -19.19 -7.41 7.60
N ILE A 255 -17.99 -7.39 8.21
CA ILE A 255 -16.88 -6.51 7.86
C ILE A 255 -15.77 -7.34 7.21
N TYR A 256 -15.54 -7.13 5.92
CA TYR A 256 -14.38 -7.62 5.20
C TYR A 256 -13.20 -6.67 5.40
N VAL A 257 -11.98 -7.21 5.50
CA VAL A 257 -10.77 -6.40 5.64
C VAL A 257 -9.78 -6.75 4.54
N VAL A 258 -9.25 -5.76 3.84
CA VAL A 258 -8.34 -5.96 2.71
C VAL A 258 -7.16 -4.97 2.74
N GLY A 259 -6.12 -5.30 1.98
CA GLY A 259 -4.90 -4.50 1.93
C GLY A 259 -4.09 -4.60 3.22
N ASP A 260 -3.29 -3.59 3.49
CA ASP A 260 -2.30 -3.61 4.57
C ASP A 260 -2.91 -3.66 5.97
N ALA A 261 -4.17 -3.24 6.13
CA ALA A 261 -4.88 -3.30 7.41
C ALA A 261 -5.27 -4.73 7.82
N ALA A 262 -5.26 -5.70 6.89
CA ALA A 262 -5.68 -7.08 7.13
C ALA A 262 -4.50 -7.96 7.61
N ALA A 263 -4.67 -8.66 8.73
CA ALA A 263 -3.78 -9.74 9.15
C ALA A 263 -4.15 -11.04 8.43
N ALA A 264 -4.02 -11.04 7.09
CA ALA A 264 -4.42 -12.16 6.25
C ALA A 264 -3.33 -13.24 6.20
N ARG A 265 -3.76 -14.50 6.15
CA ARG A 265 -2.87 -15.67 6.05
C ARG A 265 -3.35 -16.62 4.97
N THR A 266 -2.42 -17.33 4.34
CA THR A 266 -2.72 -18.46 3.44
C THR A 266 -1.89 -19.68 3.79
N ALA A 267 -2.34 -20.86 3.39
CA ALA A 267 -1.58 -22.08 3.63
C ALA A 267 -0.20 -22.08 2.95
N ALA A 268 -0.10 -21.44 1.77
CA ALA A 268 1.13 -21.43 0.98
C ALA A 268 2.13 -20.34 1.41
N ALA A 269 1.60 -19.15 1.77
CA ALA A 269 2.44 -17.99 2.05
C ALA A 269 2.63 -17.71 3.56
N GLY A 270 1.86 -18.37 4.42
CA GLY A 270 1.79 -17.98 5.82
C GLY A 270 1.09 -16.62 5.96
N GLU A 271 1.60 -15.78 6.84
CA GLU A 271 1.12 -14.42 7.03
C GLU A 271 1.58 -13.52 5.89
N LEU A 272 0.65 -12.70 5.38
CA LEU A 272 0.94 -11.82 4.26
C LEU A 272 1.52 -10.49 4.75
N ARG A 273 2.58 -10.01 4.08
CA ARG A 273 3.17 -8.70 4.36
C ARG A 273 2.29 -7.56 3.81
N MET A 274 2.44 -6.37 4.37
CA MET A 274 1.86 -5.15 3.84
C MET A 274 2.54 -4.79 2.52
N ALA A 275 1.81 -4.89 1.41
CA ALA A 275 2.31 -4.57 0.07
C ALA A 275 1.18 -4.47 -0.96
N CYS A 276 1.38 -3.71 -2.04
CA CYS A 276 0.43 -3.67 -3.15
C CYS A 276 0.25 -5.04 -3.81
N ALA A 277 1.30 -5.88 -3.81
CA ALA A 277 1.28 -7.24 -4.35
C ALA A 277 0.25 -8.14 -3.66
N THR A 278 -0.04 -7.92 -2.38
CA THR A 278 -1.07 -8.63 -1.61
C THR A 278 -2.41 -7.93 -1.67
N ALA A 279 -2.44 -6.59 -1.72
CA ALA A 279 -3.65 -5.79 -1.66
C ALA A 279 -4.65 -6.10 -2.80
N LEU A 280 -4.20 -6.20 -4.04
CA LEU A 280 -5.06 -6.52 -5.19
C LEU A 280 -5.70 -7.92 -5.08
N PRO A 281 -4.97 -9.02 -4.77
CA PRO A 281 -5.56 -10.33 -4.52
C PRO A 281 -6.56 -10.35 -3.37
N LEU A 282 -6.26 -9.67 -2.24
CA LEU A 282 -7.18 -9.55 -1.11
C LEU A 282 -8.48 -8.86 -1.53
N GLY A 283 -8.38 -7.69 -2.17
CA GLY A 283 -9.56 -6.96 -2.66
C GLY A 283 -10.39 -7.78 -3.65
N SER A 284 -9.72 -8.47 -4.59
CA SER A 284 -10.41 -9.34 -5.54
C SER A 284 -11.12 -10.50 -4.87
N ARG A 285 -10.53 -11.12 -3.84
CA ARG A 285 -11.15 -12.20 -3.09
C ARG A 285 -12.33 -11.71 -2.26
N ALA A 286 -12.17 -10.62 -1.51
CA ALA A 286 -13.24 -10.04 -0.70
C ALA A 286 -14.46 -9.65 -1.57
N GLY A 287 -14.26 -8.93 -2.66
CA GLY A 287 -15.37 -8.55 -3.55
C GLY A 287 -16.10 -9.76 -4.15
N ARG A 288 -15.37 -10.82 -4.54
CA ARG A 288 -15.99 -12.07 -5.00
C ARG A 288 -16.72 -12.82 -3.88
N ASN A 289 -16.23 -12.76 -2.65
CA ASN A 289 -16.88 -13.38 -1.50
C ASN A 289 -18.17 -12.64 -1.15
N ILE A 290 -18.18 -11.31 -1.21
CA ILE A 290 -19.38 -10.49 -1.08
C ILE A 290 -20.43 -10.90 -2.13
N VAL A 291 -20.05 -10.99 -3.40
CA VAL A 291 -20.95 -11.45 -4.48
C VAL A 291 -21.47 -12.87 -4.19
N ALA A 292 -20.63 -13.76 -3.66
CA ALA A 292 -21.05 -15.12 -3.32
C ALA A 292 -22.11 -15.11 -2.21
N GLU A 293 -21.91 -14.34 -1.15
CA GLU A 293 -22.89 -14.19 -0.05
C GLU A 293 -24.23 -13.64 -0.55
N LEU A 294 -24.19 -12.56 -1.33
CA LEU A 294 -25.41 -11.95 -1.89
C LEU A 294 -26.19 -12.89 -2.83
N ARG A 295 -25.51 -13.88 -3.39
CA ARG A 295 -26.11 -14.96 -4.19
C ARG A 295 -26.50 -16.19 -3.38
N GLY A 296 -26.36 -16.16 -2.05
CA GLY A 296 -26.59 -17.32 -1.18
C GLY A 296 -25.58 -18.46 -1.39
N LYS A 297 -24.39 -18.14 -1.93
CA LYS A 297 -23.29 -19.10 -2.12
C LYS A 297 -22.26 -18.99 -1.02
N ARG A 298 -21.52 -20.06 -0.76
CA ARG A 298 -20.45 -20.05 0.24
C ARG A 298 -19.25 -19.25 -0.24
N PRO A 299 -18.74 -18.28 0.57
CA PRO A 299 -17.46 -17.63 0.33
C PRO A 299 -16.31 -18.65 0.25
N LYS A 300 -15.24 -18.28 -0.45
CA LYS A 300 -14.07 -19.14 -0.63
C LYS A 300 -12.87 -18.54 0.08
N PRO A 301 -11.97 -19.36 0.64
CA PRO A 301 -10.77 -18.87 1.28
C PRO A 301 -9.86 -18.14 0.29
N LEU A 302 -9.03 -17.23 0.83
CA LEU A 302 -7.96 -16.60 0.07
C LEU A 302 -6.93 -17.66 -0.34
N SER A 303 -6.57 -17.67 -1.62
CA SER A 303 -5.43 -18.44 -2.13
C SER A 303 -4.42 -17.46 -2.70
N PHE A 304 -3.23 -17.45 -2.14
CA PHE A 304 -2.13 -16.57 -2.55
C PHE A 304 -0.79 -17.23 -2.24
N ARG A 305 0.21 -16.95 -3.07
CA ARG A 305 1.61 -17.32 -2.87
C ARG A 305 2.51 -16.27 -3.50
N TYR A 306 3.69 -16.09 -2.93
CA TYR A 306 4.70 -15.21 -3.51
C TYR A 306 5.47 -15.90 -4.64
N TYR A 307 6.10 -15.10 -5.50
CA TYR A 307 6.95 -15.56 -6.60
C TYR A 307 8.25 -14.76 -6.69
N ALA A 308 8.16 -13.45 -6.54
CA ALA A 308 9.29 -12.54 -6.61
C ALA A 308 8.99 -11.24 -5.85
N GLN A 309 10.06 -10.58 -5.42
CA GLN A 309 10.08 -9.19 -5.02
C GLN A 309 10.80 -8.40 -6.11
N VAL A 310 10.26 -7.25 -6.51
CA VAL A 310 10.81 -6.42 -7.56
C VAL A 310 11.07 -5.01 -7.04
N MET A 311 12.26 -4.49 -7.27
CA MET A 311 12.69 -3.17 -6.79
C MET A 311 13.31 -2.36 -7.92
N SER A 312 13.08 -1.06 -7.92
CA SER A 312 13.82 -0.08 -8.70
C SER A 312 15.13 0.27 -7.97
N LEU A 313 16.19 0.40 -8.71
CA LEU A 313 17.50 0.88 -8.22
C LEU A 313 17.96 2.05 -9.12
N GLY A 314 17.05 3.02 -9.30
CA GLY A 314 17.15 4.02 -10.36
C GLY A 314 16.50 3.54 -11.67
N ARG A 315 16.51 4.38 -12.71
CA ARG A 315 15.77 4.13 -13.97
C ARG A 315 16.37 3.03 -14.84
N ARG A 316 17.67 2.84 -14.73
CA ARG A 316 18.41 1.92 -15.61
C ARG A 316 18.82 0.63 -14.92
N ASN A 317 18.55 0.55 -13.62
CA ASN A 317 18.88 -0.62 -12.80
C ASN A 317 17.66 -1.05 -11.99
N GLY A 318 17.66 -2.31 -11.60
CA GLY A 318 16.63 -2.90 -10.76
C GLY A 318 17.05 -4.25 -10.24
N LEU A 319 16.25 -4.80 -9.36
CA LEU A 319 16.44 -6.11 -8.78
C LEU A 319 15.11 -6.88 -8.79
N VAL A 320 15.12 -8.07 -9.37
CA VAL A 320 14.09 -9.08 -9.19
C VAL A 320 14.68 -10.18 -8.33
N GLN A 321 14.20 -10.30 -7.11
CA GLN A 321 14.53 -11.35 -6.17
C GLN A 321 13.47 -12.44 -6.24
N PHE A 322 13.79 -13.61 -6.75
CA PHE A 322 12.86 -14.74 -6.69
C PHE A 322 12.74 -15.26 -5.25
N VAL A 323 11.51 -15.60 -4.88
CA VAL A 323 11.19 -16.06 -3.53
C VAL A 323 10.43 -17.40 -3.55
N GLY A 324 10.38 -18.05 -2.41
CA GLY A 324 9.47 -19.16 -2.16
C GLY A 324 8.01 -18.73 -2.11
N ALA A 325 7.10 -19.69 -2.03
CA ALA A 325 5.68 -19.40 -1.80
C ALA A 325 5.44 -18.62 -0.50
N ASP A 326 6.31 -18.81 0.48
CA ASP A 326 6.37 -18.22 1.82
C ASP A 326 7.17 -16.91 1.91
N ASP A 327 7.49 -16.31 0.76
CA ASP A 327 8.26 -15.07 0.62
C ASP A 327 9.76 -15.18 1.02
N LYS A 328 10.26 -16.36 1.35
CA LYS A 328 11.69 -16.53 1.64
C LYS A 328 12.54 -16.36 0.38
N PRO A 329 13.60 -15.56 0.44
CA PRO A 329 14.45 -15.28 -0.72
C PRO A 329 15.21 -16.55 -1.16
N LYS A 330 15.32 -16.72 -2.49
CA LYS A 330 16.15 -17.74 -3.14
C LYS A 330 17.43 -17.08 -3.65
N ASP A 331 18.48 -17.88 -3.88
CA ASP A 331 19.72 -17.36 -4.49
C ASP A 331 19.62 -17.04 -5.98
N LEU A 332 18.41 -16.86 -6.47
CA LEU A 332 18.11 -16.51 -7.85
C LEU A 332 17.65 -15.06 -7.93
N ILE A 333 18.39 -14.26 -8.68
CA ILE A 333 18.08 -12.84 -8.93
C ILE A 333 18.21 -12.50 -10.41
N VAL A 334 17.51 -11.45 -10.83
CA VAL A 334 17.75 -10.74 -12.10
C VAL A 334 18.05 -9.28 -11.76
N THR A 335 19.04 -8.68 -12.42
CA THR A 335 19.54 -7.33 -12.12
C THR A 335 19.64 -6.45 -13.37
N GLY A 336 19.97 -5.20 -13.19
CA GLY A 336 20.24 -4.26 -14.27
C GLY A 336 18.98 -3.87 -15.04
N ARG A 337 19.15 -3.49 -16.32
CA ARG A 337 18.07 -3.01 -17.19
C ARG A 337 16.93 -4.00 -17.38
N LYS A 338 17.22 -5.30 -17.41
CA LYS A 338 16.17 -6.34 -17.51
C LYS A 338 15.26 -6.32 -16.30
N ALA A 339 15.82 -6.21 -15.10
CA ALA A 339 15.04 -6.11 -13.87
C ALA A 339 14.23 -4.80 -13.81
N ALA A 340 14.80 -3.66 -14.23
CA ALA A 340 14.09 -2.39 -14.32
C ALA A 340 12.86 -2.48 -15.24
N LEU A 341 13.00 -3.10 -16.43
CA LEU A 341 11.89 -3.33 -17.36
C LEU A 341 10.81 -4.25 -16.75
N LEU A 342 11.22 -5.33 -16.06
CA LEU A 342 10.29 -6.23 -15.39
C LEU A 342 9.54 -5.51 -14.27
N LYS A 343 10.22 -4.71 -13.44
CA LYS A 343 9.58 -3.88 -12.41
C LYS A 343 8.51 -2.96 -13.02
N GLU A 344 8.85 -2.25 -14.09
CA GLU A 344 7.92 -1.36 -14.77
C GLU A 344 6.68 -2.12 -15.29
N GLN A 345 6.85 -3.31 -15.89
CA GLN A 345 5.70 -4.13 -16.33
C GLN A 345 4.85 -4.61 -15.16
N VAL A 346 5.46 -5.02 -14.05
CA VAL A 346 4.72 -5.42 -12.84
C VAL A 346 3.90 -4.25 -12.32
N VAL A 347 4.48 -3.06 -12.19
CA VAL A 347 3.78 -1.87 -11.70
C VAL A 347 2.64 -1.48 -12.65
N ARG A 348 2.86 -1.42 -13.96
CA ARG A 348 1.79 -1.16 -14.95
C ARG A 348 0.66 -2.19 -14.89
N SER A 349 0.97 -3.44 -14.54
CA SER A 349 -0.04 -4.50 -14.45
C SER A 349 -1.03 -4.26 -13.31
N THR A 350 -0.66 -3.52 -12.25
CA THR A 350 -1.57 -3.20 -11.14
C THR A 350 -2.74 -2.34 -11.60
N VAL A 351 -2.46 -1.21 -12.25
CA VAL A 351 -3.49 -0.31 -12.80
C VAL A 351 -4.27 -0.99 -13.94
N ARG A 352 -3.58 -1.78 -14.80
CA ARG A 352 -4.25 -2.55 -15.85
C ARG A 352 -5.27 -3.54 -15.26
N SER A 353 -4.94 -4.20 -14.15
CA SER A 353 -5.84 -5.10 -13.44
C SER A 353 -7.09 -4.38 -12.90
N LEU A 354 -6.92 -3.18 -12.34
CA LEU A 354 -8.03 -2.33 -11.90
C LEU A 354 -8.91 -1.91 -13.10
N ARG A 355 -8.31 -1.45 -14.20
CA ARG A 355 -9.04 -1.06 -15.42
C ARG A 355 -9.80 -2.23 -16.05
N LEU A 356 -9.24 -3.45 -15.99
CA LEU A 356 -9.93 -4.66 -16.44
C LEU A 356 -11.12 -5.01 -15.54
N ALA A 357 -10.99 -4.82 -14.22
CA ALA A 357 -12.09 -5.04 -13.29
C ALA A 357 -13.21 -3.99 -13.43
N ALA A 358 -12.88 -2.79 -13.91
CA ALA A 358 -13.81 -1.67 -14.14
C ALA A 358 -14.62 -1.81 -15.46
N ARG A 359 -14.33 -2.79 -16.30
CA ARG A 359 -15.09 -3.10 -17.52
C ARG A 359 -16.32 -3.95 -17.22
#